data_f5e5912e31a16d3654d9631d2bb2aa8b
#
_entry.id   f5e5912e31a16d3654d9631d2bb2aa8b
#
_cell.length_a   1.000
_cell.length_b   1.000
_cell.length_c   1.000
_cell.angle_alpha   90.00
_cell.angle_beta   90.00
_cell.angle_gamma   90.00
#
_symmetry.space_group_name_H-M   'P 1'
#
loop_
_entity.id
_entity.type
_entity.pdbx_description
1 polymer ?
#
loop_
_entity_poly.entity_id
_entity_poly.type
_entity_poly.pdbx_seq_one_letter_code
_entity_poly.pdbx_strand_id
1 'polypeptide(L)'
;MNIFSKAIIDWYKENKRELPWRESSDPYLIWISEIILQQTRVAQGYDYFLRFIKRFPDVQSLADADEDEVMKFWQGLGYYSRARNLHAAAKSMNGVFPKTYPEVLALKGVGEYTAAAICSFAYGMPYAVVDGNVYRVLSRYFGVDTPIDSTEGKKLFAALADEMLDRKQPALYNQGIMDFGAVQCTPQSPDCLFCPLAESCSALSAGRVAQLPVKQHKTKTTNRYFNYIYVRAGAYTFINKRTADDIWKNLFELPLIETSVALSEEEFLALPEFRELVAEDRKSTRLNSSHIEESRMPSSA
;
A
#
# COMPACT_ATOMS: atom_id res chain seq x y z
N MET A 1 8.40 11.10 28.90
CA MET A 1 8.95 10.16 27.89
C MET A 1 9.34 8.89 28.65
N ASN A 2 8.79 7.76 28.24
CA ASN A 2 9.16 6.46 28.79
C ASN A 2 10.49 5.94 28.17
N ILE A 3 11.07 4.90 28.77
CA ILE A 3 12.37 4.35 28.34
C ILE A 3 12.31 3.83 26.90
N PHE A 4 11.20 3.17 26.52
CA PHE A 4 11.00 2.65 25.16
C PHE A 4 11.00 3.78 24.13
N SER A 5 10.16 4.80 24.33
CA SER A 5 10.05 5.93 23.40
C SER A 5 11.37 6.69 23.28
N LYS A 6 12.10 6.83 24.39
CA LYS A 6 13.42 7.46 24.38
C LYS A 6 14.40 6.66 23.51
N ALA A 7 14.48 5.35 23.70
CA ALA A 7 15.36 4.49 22.94
C ALA A 7 15.05 4.52 21.41
N ILE A 8 13.75 4.51 21.06
CA ILE A 8 13.32 4.64 19.65
C ILE A 8 13.75 5.97 19.04
N ILE A 9 13.52 7.08 19.75
CA ILE A 9 13.87 8.43 19.25
C ILE A 9 15.41 8.58 19.12
N ASP A 10 16.16 8.13 20.12
CA ASP A 10 17.63 8.24 20.10
C ASP A 10 18.20 7.39 18.97
N TRP A 11 17.73 6.15 18.81
CA TRP A 11 18.10 5.30 17.69
C TRP A 11 17.78 5.95 16.33
N TYR A 12 16.60 6.56 16.19
CA TYR A 12 16.17 7.18 14.95
C TYR A 12 17.03 8.36 14.54
N LYS A 13 17.50 9.17 15.50
CA LYS A 13 18.39 10.29 15.20
C LYS A 13 19.69 9.85 14.53
N GLU A 14 20.19 8.67 14.84
CA GLU A 14 21.42 8.11 14.32
C GLU A 14 21.23 7.25 13.07
N ASN A 15 20.05 6.63 12.91
CA ASN A 15 19.81 5.59 11.91
C ASN A 15 18.68 5.90 10.93
N LYS A 16 18.12 7.13 10.94
CA LYS A 16 17.03 7.51 10.06
C LYS A 16 17.39 7.33 8.59
N ARG A 17 16.45 6.82 7.80
CA ARG A 17 16.58 6.80 6.35
C ARG A 17 16.39 8.20 5.77
N GLU A 18 17.25 8.61 4.85
CA GLU A 18 17.09 9.85 4.09
C GLU A 18 16.02 9.67 3.02
N LEU A 19 14.84 10.24 3.27
CA LEU A 19 13.69 10.14 2.39
C LEU A 19 13.10 11.54 2.17
N PRO A 20 12.88 11.97 0.91
CA PRO A 20 12.52 13.36 0.59
C PRO A 20 11.22 13.82 1.27
N TRP A 21 10.27 12.93 1.47
CA TRP A 21 9.02 13.24 2.19
C TRP A 21 9.15 13.36 3.71
N ARG A 22 10.31 13.02 4.28
CA ARG A 22 10.60 13.14 5.72
C ARG A 22 11.30 14.44 6.08
N GLU A 23 11.83 15.14 5.09
CA GLU A 23 12.47 16.44 5.26
C GLU A 23 11.47 17.59 5.20
N SER A 24 10.21 17.31 4.87
CA SER A 24 9.14 18.29 4.75
C SER A 24 8.09 18.10 5.82
N SER A 25 7.52 19.21 6.30
CA SER A 25 6.30 19.25 7.09
C SER A 25 5.07 19.64 6.27
N ASP A 26 5.19 19.71 4.94
CA ASP A 26 4.05 20.00 4.05
C ASP A 26 3.08 18.81 4.06
N PRO A 27 1.83 19.01 4.52
CA PRO A 27 0.83 17.93 4.59
C PRO A 27 0.51 17.32 3.23
N TYR A 28 0.61 18.10 2.15
CA TYR A 28 0.40 17.61 0.79
C TYR A 28 1.49 16.59 0.42
N LEU A 29 2.76 16.93 0.59
CA LEU A 29 3.88 16.04 0.26
C LEU A 29 3.86 14.77 1.10
N ILE A 30 3.55 14.90 2.39
CA ILE A 30 3.39 13.75 3.29
C ILE A 30 2.25 12.87 2.83
N TRP A 31 1.08 13.44 2.50
CA TRP A 31 -0.07 12.69 2.00
C TRP A 31 0.24 11.93 0.71
N ILE A 32 0.87 12.59 -0.28
CA ILE A 32 1.28 11.93 -1.53
C ILE A 32 2.18 10.73 -1.24
N SER A 33 3.20 10.91 -0.37
CA SER A 33 4.11 9.82 -0.02
C SER A 33 3.39 8.65 0.66
N GLU A 34 2.50 8.92 1.62
CA GLU A 34 1.76 7.90 2.34
C GLU A 34 0.85 7.08 1.41
N ILE A 35 0.18 7.74 0.43
CA ILE A 35 -0.66 7.03 -0.53
C ILE A 35 0.18 6.23 -1.54
N ILE A 36 1.30 6.76 -2.04
CA ILE A 36 2.20 6.03 -2.93
C ILE A 36 2.77 4.78 -2.24
N LEU A 37 3.15 4.91 -0.98
CA LEU A 37 3.79 3.83 -0.22
C LEU A 37 2.81 2.77 0.32
N GLN A 38 1.50 2.97 0.20
CA GLN A 38 0.54 1.89 0.48
C GLN A 38 0.84 0.68 -0.41
N GLN A 39 1.24 -0.44 0.20
CA GLN A 39 1.61 -1.69 -0.50
C GLN A 39 2.69 -1.53 -1.59
N THR A 40 3.49 -0.46 -1.52
CA THR A 40 4.61 -0.21 -2.43
C THR A 40 5.91 -0.09 -1.62
N ARG A 41 6.95 -0.77 -2.06
CA ARG A 41 8.27 -0.68 -1.41
C ARG A 41 8.86 0.72 -1.60
N VAL A 42 9.58 1.22 -0.59
CA VAL A 42 10.23 2.55 -0.62
C VAL A 42 11.08 2.74 -1.88
N ALA A 43 11.91 1.77 -2.21
CA ALA A 43 12.78 1.84 -3.40
C ALA A 43 11.98 2.03 -4.71
N GLN A 44 10.81 1.40 -4.84
CA GLN A 44 9.92 1.58 -5.99
C GLN A 44 9.18 2.92 -5.93
N GLY A 45 8.69 3.31 -4.74
CA GLY A 45 7.89 4.53 -4.55
C GLY A 45 8.69 5.82 -4.69
N TYR A 46 10.01 5.78 -4.49
CA TYR A 46 10.88 6.96 -4.47
C TYR A 46 10.81 7.77 -5.76
N ASP A 47 11.07 7.14 -6.90
CA ASP A 47 11.04 7.81 -8.21
C ASP A 47 9.63 8.25 -8.61
N TYR A 48 8.61 7.47 -8.22
CA TYR A 48 7.22 7.85 -8.45
C TYR A 48 6.84 9.10 -7.67
N PHE A 49 7.24 9.18 -6.41
CA PHE A 49 7.02 10.37 -5.59
C PHE A 49 7.64 11.61 -6.24
N LEU A 50 8.91 11.56 -6.61
CA LEU A 50 9.60 12.71 -7.21
C LEU A 50 8.96 13.16 -8.53
N ARG A 51 8.58 12.22 -9.39
CA ARG A 51 7.88 12.54 -10.65
C ARG A 51 6.50 13.11 -10.41
N PHE A 52 5.78 12.57 -9.45
CA PHE A 52 4.42 12.99 -9.13
C PHE A 52 4.39 14.42 -8.58
N ILE A 53 5.21 14.74 -7.58
CA ILE A 53 5.26 16.09 -6.99
C ILE A 53 5.85 17.13 -7.95
N LYS A 54 6.70 16.72 -8.88
CA LYS A 54 7.21 17.61 -9.93
C LYS A 54 6.08 18.06 -10.87
N ARG A 55 5.14 17.16 -11.20
CA ARG A 55 4.01 17.47 -12.08
C ARG A 55 2.85 18.11 -11.32
N PHE A 56 2.59 17.66 -10.13
CA PHE A 56 1.51 18.14 -9.27
C PHE A 56 2.14 18.63 -7.95
N PRO A 57 2.65 19.87 -7.91
CA PRO A 57 3.40 20.38 -6.75
C PRO A 57 2.52 20.70 -5.53
N ASP A 58 1.21 20.82 -5.71
CA ASP A 58 0.25 21.16 -4.66
C ASP A 58 -1.14 20.55 -4.91
N VAL A 59 -2.04 20.73 -3.93
CA VAL A 59 -3.41 20.21 -3.97
C VAL A 59 -4.17 20.72 -5.18
N GLN A 60 -4.00 22.03 -5.53
CA GLN A 60 -4.75 22.67 -6.61
C GLN A 60 -4.33 22.11 -7.97
N SER A 61 -3.03 22.01 -8.24
CA SER A 61 -2.51 21.43 -9.48
C SER A 61 -2.94 19.98 -9.70
N LEU A 62 -3.06 19.21 -8.60
CA LEU A 62 -3.60 17.85 -8.66
C LEU A 62 -5.11 17.85 -8.90
N ALA A 63 -5.85 18.75 -8.25
CA ALA A 63 -7.31 18.85 -8.40
C ALA A 63 -7.74 19.25 -9.81
N ASP A 64 -6.98 20.17 -10.43
CA ASP A 64 -7.27 20.71 -11.76
C ASP A 64 -6.82 19.78 -12.92
N ALA A 65 -6.04 18.76 -12.62
CA ALA A 65 -5.55 17.80 -13.61
C ALA A 65 -6.68 16.93 -14.16
N ASP A 66 -6.52 16.45 -15.40
CA ASP A 66 -7.37 15.40 -15.93
C ASP A 66 -7.08 14.05 -15.23
N GLU A 67 -8.14 13.25 -15.03
CA GLU A 67 -7.99 11.91 -14.40
C GLU A 67 -7.01 11.04 -15.19
N ASP A 68 -7.08 11.07 -16.51
CA ASP A 68 -6.18 10.27 -17.36
C ASP A 68 -4.72 10.67 -17.20
N GLU A 69 -4.44 11.96 -16.98
CA GLU A 69 -3.08 12.43 -16.70
C GLU A 69 -2.59 11.89 -15.34
N VAL A 70 -3.40 12.00 -14.30
CA VAL A 70 -3.07 11.45 -12.98
C VAL A 70 -2.82 9.94 -13.07
N MET A 71 -3.66 9.21 -13.80
CA MET A 71 -3.51 7.77 -14.02
C MET A 71 -2.23 7.43 -14.78
N LYS A 72 -1.81 8.24 -15.74
CA LYS A 72 -0.56 8.07 -16.49
C LYS A 72 0.67 8.20 -15.58
N PHE A 73 0.67 9.18 -14.66
CA PHE A 73 1.74 9.33 -13.66
C PHE A 73 1.76 8.19 -12.62
N TRP A 74 0.63 7.49 -12.44
CA TRP A 74 0.50 6.34 -11.53
C TRP A 74 0.82 5.01 -12.19
N GLN A 75 0.94 4.98 -13.51
CA GLN A 75 1.14 3.75 -14.30
C GLN A 75 2.35 2.94 -13.78
N GLY A 76 2.14 1.65 -13.48
CA GLY A 76 3.15 0.74 -12.94
C GLY A 76 3.18 0.61 -11.42
N LEU A 77 2.51 1.49 -10.65
CA LEU A 77 2.37 1.33 -9.19
C LEU A 77 1.32 0.29 -8.78
N GLY A 78 0.36 0.01 -9.67
CA GLY A 78 -0.78 -0.85 -9.34
C GLY A 78 -1.79 -0.18 -8.40
N TYR A 79 -2.83 -0.96 -8.01
CA TYR A 79 -3.89 -0.46 -7.13
C TYR A 79 -4.40 0.93 -7.52
N TYR A 80 -4.83 1.07 -8.74
CA TYR A 80 -5.21 2.35 -9.37
C TYR A 80 -6.35 3.09 -8.68
N SER A 81 -7.13 2.39 -7.83
CA SER A 81 -8.12 3.02 -6.95
C SER A 81 -7.50 4.06 -6.02
N ARG A 82 -6.22 3.89 -5.63
CA ARG A 82 -5.49 4.88 -4.82
C ARG A 82 -5.36 6.21 -5.58
N ALA A 83 -4.94 6.16 -6.85
CA ALA A 83 -4.82 7.36 -7.67
C ALA A 83 -6.16 8.08 -7.87
N ARG A 84 -7.24 7.32 -8.13
CA ARG A 84 -8.59 7.90 -8.25
C ARG A 84 -9.07 8.52 -6.95
N ASN A 85 -8.85 7.84 -5.83
CA ASN A 85 -9.21 8.35 -4.51
C ASN A 85 -8.40 9.61 -4.16
N LEU A 86 -7.09 9.59 -4.46
CA LEU A 86 -6.19 10.73 -4.30
C LEU A 86 -6.69 11.95 -5.08
N HIS A 87 -7.00 11.78 -6.36
CA HIS A 87 -7.53 12.83 -7.22
C HIS A 87 -8.89 13.36 -6.75
N ALA A 88 -9.81 12.46 -6.39
CA ALA A 88 -11.11 12.85 -5.85
C ALA A 88 -10.99 13.60 -4.51
N ALA A 89 -10.05 13.19 -3.65
CA ALA A 89 -9.77 13.90 -2.40
C ALA A 89 -9.18 15.30 -2.68
N ALA A 90 -8.22 15.43 -3.61
CA ALA A 90 -7.69 16.73 -3.99
C ALA A 90 -8.79 17.70 -4.44
N LYS A 91 -9.71 17.24 -5.29
CA LYS A 91 -10.87 18.04 -5.73
C LYS A 91 -11.77 18.49 -4.57
N SER A 92 -11.94 17.64 -3.55
CA SER A 92 -12.78 17.98 -2.39
C SER A 92 -12.16 19.01 -1.45
N MET A 93 -10.84 19.22 -1.51
CA MET A 93 -10.11 20.12 -0.63
C MET A 93 -10.21 21.60 -1.06
N ASN A 94 -10.68 21.90 -2.28
CA ASN A 94 -10.77 23.27 -2.80
C ASN A 94 -9.45 24.07 -2.63
N GLY A 95 -8.32 23.44 -2.91
CA GLY A 95 -6.98 24.04 -2.86
C GLY A 95 -6.37 24.16 -1.46
N VAL A 96 -7.09 23.81 -0.39
CA VAL A 96 -6.60 23.95 0.99
C VAL A 96 -6.58 22.59 1.68
N PHE A 97 -5.40 22.16 2.11
CA PHE A 97 -5.26 20.91 2.86
C PHE A 97 -5.89 21.01 4.25
N PRO A 98 -6.72 20.04 4.69
CA PRO A 98 -7.39 20.08 5.98
C PRO A 98 -6.39 20.04 7.14
N LYS A 99 -6.73 20.70 8.26
CA LYS A 99 -5.83 20.89 9.39
C LYS A 99 -6.22 20.13 10.66
N THR A 100 -7.34 19.40 10.64
CA THR A 100 -7.80 18.61 11.81
C THR A 100 -7.86 17.14 11.46
N TYR A 101 -7.65 16.28 12.45
CA TYR A 101 -7.70 14.83 12.26
C TYR A 101 -9.04 14.33 11.65
N PRO A 102 -10.23 14.80 12.12
CA PRO A 102 -11.49 14.39 11.52
C PRO A 102 -11.63 14.76 10.05
N GLU A 103 -11.16 15.96 9.67
CA GLU A 103 -11.21 16.41 8.28
C GLU A 103 -10.23 15.61 7.39
N VAL A 104 -9.03 15.33 7.89
CA VAL A 104 -8.05 14.49 7.16
C VAL A 104 -8.58 13.07 7.01
N LEU A 105 -9.17 12.50 8.06
CA LEU A 105 -9.76 11.15 8.02
C LEU A 105 -10.94 11.05 7.05
N ALA A 106 -11.68 12.15 6.85
CA ALA A 106 -12.82 12.19 5.91
C ALA A 106 -12.40 12.21 4.44
N LEU A 107 -11.11 12.41 4.13
CA LEU A 107 -10.61 12.40 2.77
C LEU A 107 -10.73 11.01 2.14
N LYS A 108 -11.15 10.96 0.89
CA LYS A 108 -11.32 9.70 0.17
C LYS A 108 -10.01 8.92 0.05
N GLY A 109 -10.00 7.67 0.50
CA GLY A 109 -8.82 6.81 0.49
C GLY A 109 -7.85 7.03 1.66
N VAL A 110 -8.20 7.87 2.63
CA VAL A 110 -7.46 8.07 3.87
C VAL A 110 -8.10 7.24 4.98
N GLY A 111 -7.34 6.32 5.57
CA GLY A 111 -7.72 5.57 6.75
C GLY A 111 -7.07 6.13 8.02
N GLU A 112 -7.38 5.52 9.17
CA GLU A 112 -6.87 5.92 10.48
C GLU A 112 -5.34 6.05 10.54
N TYR A 113 -4.62 5.07 9.97
CA TYR A 113 -3.16 5.12 9.88
C TYR A 113 -2.68 6.34 9.09
N THR A 114 -3.20 6.54 7.87
CA THR A 114 -2.78 7.65 7.00
C THR A 114 -3.13 9.00 7.62
N ALA A 115 -4.30 9.12 8.26
CA ALA A 115 -4.70 10.34 8.97
C ALA A 115 -3.77 10.63 10.16
N ALA A 116 -3.43 9.62 10.96
CA ALA A 116 -2.50 9.75 12.08
C ALA A 116 -1.10 10.16 11.60
N ALA A 117 -0.60 9.55 10.52
CA ALA A 117 0.69 9.88 9.91
C ALA A 117 0.73 11.35 9.45
N ILE A 118 -0.26 11.78 8.65
CA ILE A 118 -0.33 13.16 8.16
C ILE A 118 -0.41 14.14 9.34
N CYS A 119 -1.34 13.92 10.27
CA CYS A 119 -1.55 14.83 11.40
C CYS A 119 -0.32 14.88 12.33
N SER A 120 0.34 13.76 12.52
CA SER A 120 1.56 13.70 13.33
C SER A 120 2.74 14.34 12.64
N PHE A 121 2.99 14.04 11.36
CA PHE A 121 4.20 14.48 10.65
C PHE A 121 4.10 15.95 10.21
N ALA A 122 2.93 16.40 9.73
CA ALA A 122 2.75 17.76 9.26
C ALA A 122 2.46 18.75 10.39
N TYR A 123 1.65 18.34 11.36
CA TYR A 123 1.08 19.27 12.35
C TYR A 123 1.58 19.00 13.77
N GLY A 124 2.41 17.97 13.99
CA GLY A 124 2.90 17.62 15.33
C GLY A 124 1.79 17.18 16.29
N MET A 125 0.66 16.70 15.76
CA MET A 125 -0.46 16.23 16.57
C MET A 125 -0.15 14.87 17.21
N PRO A 126 -0.57 14.63 18.46
CA PRO A 126 -0.22 13.43 19.20
C PRO A 126 -1.11 12.22 18.83
N TYR A 127 -1.07 11.81 17.55
CA TYR A 127 -1.71 10.60 17.06
C TYR A 127 -0.65 9.52 16.79
N ALA A 128 -0.84 8.34 17.38
CA ALA A 128 0.05 7.21 17.16
C ALA A 128 -0.23 6.54 15.81
N VAL A 129 0.83 6.18 15.08
CA VAL A 129 0.71 5.37 13.86
C VAL A 129 0.84 3.89 14.21
N VAL A 130 0.04 3.04 13.55
CA VAL A 130 0.11 1.58 13.72
C VAL A 130 0.11 0.92 12.34
N ASP A 131 1.30 0.63 11.83
CA ASP A 131 1.50 -0.15 10.61
C ASP A 131 2.06 -1.55 10.91
N GLY A 132 2.36 -2.32 9.88
CA GLY A 132 2.95 -3.65 10.05
C GLY A 132 4.30 -3.66 10.79
N ASN A 133 5.07 -2.58 10.70
CA ASN A 133 6.33 -2.43 11.43
C ASN A 133 6.06 -2.17 12.92
N VAL A 134 5.15 -1.26 13.21
CA VAL A 134 4.75 -0.91 14.59
C VAL A 134 4.14 -2.11 15.29
N TYR A 135 3.21 -2.83 14.64
CA TYR A 135 2.67 -4.08 15.19
C TYR A 135 3.79 -5.05 15.59
N ARG A 136 4.78 -5.25 14.73
CA ARG A 136 5.89 -6.17 14.99
C ARG A 136 6.77 -5.72 16.15
N VAL A 137 7.13 -4.43 16.19
CA VAL A 137 7.97 -3.88 17.27
C VAL A 137 7.27 -4.00 18.61
N LEU A 138 6.02 -3.55 18.70
CA LEU A 138 5.24 -3.58 19.93
C LEU A 138 4.96 -5.03 20.39
N SER A 139 4.55 -5.90 19.45
CA SER A 139 4.32 -7.32 19.77
C SER A 139 5.57 -7.98 20.36
N ARG A 140 6.74 -7.77 19.74
CA ARG A 140 8.00 -8.36 20.22
C ARG A 140 8.47 -7.74 21.52
N TYR A 141 8.47 -6.43 21.63
CA TYR A 141 8.98 -5.75 22.80
C TYR A 141 8.16 -6.08 24.05
N PHE A 142 6.83 -6.02 23.96
CA PHE A 142 5.94 -6.31 25.08
C PHE A 142 5.54 -7.79 25.20
N GLY A 143 5.94 -8.65 24.28
CA GLY A 143 5.60 -10.07 24.28
C GLY A 143 4.13 -10.36 24.00
N VAL A 144 3.43 -9.45 23.32
CA VAL A 144 1.99 -9.57 23.01
C VAL A 144 1.77 -10.57 21.88
N ASP A 145 0.98 -11.61 22.14
CA ASP A 145 0.64 -12.67 21.18
C ASP A 145 -0.81 -12.64 20.70
N THR A 146 -1.59 -11.64 21.11
CA THR A 146 -2.90 -11.38 20.50
C THR A 146 -2.73 -11.13 19.00
N PRO A 147 -3.49 -11.85 18.13
CA PRO A 147 -3.36 -11.72 16.69
C PRO A 147 -3.61 -10.28 16.22
N ILE A 148 -2.66 -9.71 15.47
CA ILE A 148 -2.68 -8.31 15.02
C ILE A 148 -3.81 -8.00 14.03
N ASP A 149 -4.35 -9.01 13.36
CA ASP A 149 -5.43 -8.92 12.39
C ASP A 149 -6.82 -9.21 12.99
N SER A 150 -6.90 -9.55 14.28
CA SER A 150 -8.16 -9.63 15.03
C SER A 150 -8.68 -8.25 15.43
N THR A 151 -9.99 -8.16 15.69
CA THR A 151 -10.61 -6.92 16.21
C THR A 151 -10.06 -6.53 17.58
N GLU A 152 -9.83 -7.52 18.44
CA GLU A 152 -9.23 -7.34 19.76
C GLU A 152 -7.77 -6.85 19.64
N GLY A 153 -6.98 -7.50 18.77
CA GLY A 153 -5.59 -7.12 18.53
C GLY A 153 -5.48 -5.68 18.02
N LYS A 154 -6.30 -5.29 17.05
CA LYS A 154 -6.30 -3.90 16.55
C LYS A 154 -6.52 -2.89 17.66
N LYS A 155 -7.50 -3.12 18.54
CA LYS A 155 -7.79 -2.23 19.68
C LYS A 155 -6.66 -2.20 20.68
N LEU A 156 -6.12 -3.38 21.04
CA LEU A 156 -5.02 -3.51 21.99
C LEU A 156 -3.77 -2.79 21.52
N PHE A 157 -3.36 -3.01 20.26
CA PHE A 157 -2.16 -2.39 19.72
C PHE A 157 -2.34 -0.89 19.46
N ALA A 158 -3.55 -0.42 19.13
CA ALA A 158 -3.83 1.01 19.04
C ALA A 158 -3.69 1.69 20.42
N ALA A 159 -4.23 1.09 21.48
CA ALA A 159 -4.08 1.59 22.84
C ALA A 159 -2.61 1.59 23.29
N LEU A 160 -1.88 0.50 23.03
CA LEU A 160 -0.47 0.38 23.36
C LEU A 160 0.40 1.38 22.61
N ALA A 161 0.12 1.61 21.33
CA ALA A 161 0.82 2.61 20.54
C ALA A 161 0.58 4.04 21.05
N ASP A 162 -0.67 4.36 21.45
CA ASP A 162 -1.00 5.66 22.05
C ASP A 162 -0.33 5.85 23.41
N GLU A 163 -0.27 4.81 24.25
CA GLU A 163 0.44 4.84 25.52
C GLU A 163 1.94 5.09 25.35
N MET A 164 2.55 4.47 24.33
CA MET A 164 3.98 4.60 24.06
C MET A 164 4.35 5.87 23.31
N LEU A 165 3.40 6.60 22.76
CA LEU A 165 3.65 7.81 21.98
C LEU A 165 4.33 8.90 22.83
N ASP A 166 5.43 9.43 22.33
CA ASP A 166 5.96 10.68 22.87
C ASP A 166 5.14 11.88 22.38
N ARG A 167 4.25 12.37 23.24
CA ARG A 167 3.33 13.48 22.90
C ARG A 167 4.02 14.82 22.69
N LYS A 168 5.31 14.96 23.06
CA LYS A 168 6.11 16.17 22.81
C LYS A 168 6.79 16.14 21.46
N GLN A 169 7.09 14.94 20.93
CA GLN A 169 7.78 14.74 19.67
C GLN A 169 7.09 13.63 18.86
N PRO A 170 5.76 13.73 18.58
CA PRO A 170 5.01 12.63 18.01
C PRO A 170 5.47 12.25 16.61
N ALA A 171 5.83 13.23 15.77
CA ALA A 171 6.37 12.97 14.44
C ALA A 171 7.68 12.17 14.49
N LEU A 172 8.60 12.60 15.36
CA LEU A 172 9.91 11.95 15.50
C LEU A 172 9.80 10.53 16.04
N TYR A 173 8.91 10.32 17.04
CA TYR A 173 8.64 8.99 17.57
C TYR A 173 7.99 8.07 16.54
N ASN A 174 6.94 8.52 15.85
CA ASN A 174 6.22 7.73 14.88
C ASN A 174 7.11 7.32 13.70
N GLN A 175 7.87 8.26 13.14
CA GLN A 175 8.85 7.94 12.10
C GLN A 175 9.93 6.98 12.63
N GLY A 176 10.36 7.20 13.87
CA GLY A 176 11.37 6.37 14.53
C GLY A 176 10.93 4.92 14.69
N ILE A 177 9.74 4.66 15.20
CA ILE A 177 9.28 3.28 15.41
C ILE A 177 8.99 2.56 14.10
N MET A 178 8.53 3.27 13.06
CA MET A 178 8.36 2.71 11.71
C MET A 178 9.69 2.31 11.11
N ASP A 179 10.72 3.17 11.19
CA ASP A 179 12.06 2.87 10.67
C ASP A 179 12.76 1.79 11.50
N PHE A 180 12.62 1.83 12.81
CA PHE A 180 13.12 0.79 13.70
C PHE A 180 12.57 -0.59 13.31
N GLY A 181 11.27 -0.67 13.04
CA GLY A 181 10.65 -1.88 12.53
C GLY A 181 11.16 -2.28 11.14
N ALA A 182 11.41 -1.34 10.26
CA ALA A 182 11.83 -1.62 8.89
C ALA A 182 13.31 -2.05 8.79
N VAL A 183 14.19 -1.54 9.65
CA VAL A 183 15.64 -1.68 9.54
C VAL A 183 16.26 -2.50 10.67
N GLN A 184 15.87 -2.27 11.92
CA GLN A 184 16.42 -2.93 13.11
C GLN A 184 15.63 -4.18 13.49
N CYS A 185 14.34 -4.04 13.77
CA CYS A 185 13.45 -5.13 14.17
C CYS A 185 12.75 -5.74 12.95
N THR A 186 13.52 -6.21 11.97
CA THR A 186 13.05 -6.75 10.69
C THR A 186 12.18 -8.02 10.86
N PRO A 187 11.32 -8.37 9.88
CA PRO A 187 10.48 -9.57 9.95
C PRO A 187 11.30 -10.86 10.11
N GLN A 188 12.36 -10.97 9.34
CA GLN A 188 13.27 -12.12 9.35
C GLN A 188 14.65 -11.66 9.81
N SER A 189 15.30 -12.46 10.64
CA SER A 189 16.67 -12.22 11.12
C SER A 189 16.91 -10.78 11.62
N PRO A 190 16.12 -10.27 12.60
CA PRO A 190 16.37 -8.95 13.17
C PRO A 190 17.72 -8.91 13.87
N ASP A 191 18.41 -7.79 13.82
CA ASP A 191 19.67 -7.60 14.53
C ASP A 191 19.43 -7.32 16.02
N CYS A 192 19.15 -8.40 16.77
CA CYS A 192 18.90 -8.30 18.20
C CYS A 192 20.16 -8.05 19.02
N LEU A 193 21.34 -8.38 18.50
CA LEU A 193 22.59 -8.21 19.22
C LEU A 193 22.94 -6.72 19.45
N PHE A 194 22.68 -5.89 18.44
CA PHE A 194 22.92 -4.45 18.52
C PHE A 194 21.63 -3.63 18.72
N CYS A 195 20.56 -4.29 19.19
CA CYS A 195 19.28 -3.62 19.41
C CYS A 195 19.31 -2.84 20.75
N PRO A 196 19.03 -1.53 20.76
CA PRO A 196 19.03 -0.74 22.00
C PRO A 196 17.94 -1.15 22.99
N LEU A 197 16.98 -1.97 22.56
CA LEU A 197 15.88 -2.51 23.36
C LEU A 197 16.11 -3.97 23.80
N ALA A 198 17.27 -4.57 23.48
CA ALA A 198 17.51 -6.00 23.68
C ALA A 198 17.30 -6.46 25.14
N GLU A 199 17.84 -5.71 26.11
CA GLU A 199 17.79 -6.07 27.53
C GLU A 199 16.36 -6.11 28.10
N SER A 200 15.46 -5.28 27.56
CA SER A 200 14.06 -5.18 28.01
C SER A 200 13.05 -5.84 27.07
N CYS A 201 13.53 -6.50 26.00
CA CYS A 201 12.66 -7.12 25.00
C CYS A 201 12.11 -8.47 25.46
N SER A 202 10.80 -8.55 25.72
CA SER A 202 10.12 -9.77 26.16
C SER A 202 10.25 -10.93 25.16
N ALA A 203 10.14 -10.65 23.85
CA ALA A 203 10.28 -11.70 22.84
C ALA A 203 11.69 -12.27 22.77
N LEU A 204 12.71 -11.43 22.96
CA LEU A 204 14.11 -11.88 22.96
C LEU A 204 14.39 -12.75 24.19
N SER A 205 14.04 -12.29 25.37
CA SER A 205 14.24 -13.02 26.61
C SER A 205 13.50 -14.38 26.65
N ALA A 206 12.33 -14.44 26.01
CA ALA A 206 11.53 -15.65 25.89
C ALA A 206 11.86 -16.52 24.67
N GLY A 207 12.82 -16.16 23.83
CA GLY A 207 13.13 -16.91 22.59
C GLY A 207 12.01 -16.92 21.55
N ARG A 208 11.10 -15.93 21.55
CA ARG A 208 9.87 -15.88 20.73
C ARG A 208 9.92 -14.89 19.57
N VAL A 209 11.07 -14.32 19.24
CA VAL A 209 11.22 -13.26 18.22
C VAL A 209 10.65 -13.69 16.85
N ALA A 210 10.89 -14.95 16.45
CA ALA A 210 10.39 -15.46 15.17
C ALA A 210 8.88 -15.78 15.17
N GLN A 211 8.26 -15.89 16.35
CA GLN A 211 6.84 -16.23 16.50
C GLN A 211 5.94 -14.98 16.52
N LEU A 212 6.51 -13.81 16.75
CA LEU A 212 5.78 -12.55 16.90
C LEU A 212 6.06 -11.59 15.73
N PRO A 213 5.03 -10.87 15.26
CA PRO A 213 3.64 -10.86 15.72
C PRO A 213 2.84 -12.08 15.25
N VAL A 214 1.79 -12.45 15.99
CA VAL A 214 0.84 -13.49 15.61
C VAL A 214 -0.16 -12.94 14.61
N LYS A 215 -0.55 -13.75 13.61
CA LYS A 215 -1.65 -13.50 12.68
C LYS A 215 -2.66 -14.65 12.73
N GLN A 216 -3.93 -14.32 12.79
CA GLN A 216 -5.02 -15.31 12.78
C GLN A 216 -5.32 -15.79 11.36
N HIS A 217 -5.26 -14.88 10.38
CA HIS A 217 -5.58 -15.20 9.01
C HIS A 217 -4.33 -15.41 8.17
N LYS A 218 -4.28 -16.55 7.48
CA LYS A 218 -3.29 -16.78 6.44
C LYS A 218 -3.82 -16.20 5.13
N THR A 219 -3.00 -15.43 4.44
CA THR A 219 -3.34 -14.94 3.10
C THR A 219 -3.59 -16.12 2.17
N LYS A 220 -4.80 -16.25 1.64
CA LYS A 220 -5.12 -17.24 0.63
C LYS A 220 -4.68 -16.67 -0.74
N THR A 221 -3.94 -17.46 -1.49
CA THR A 221 -3.64 -17.16 -2.90
C THR A 221 -4.66 -17.88 -3.77
N THR A 222 -5.19 -17.17 -4.76
CA THR A 222 -6.08 -17.75 -5.78
C THR A 222 -5.39 -17.62 -7.12
N ASN A 223 -5.28 -18.74 -7.85
CA ASN A 223 -4.80 -18.71 -9.21
C ASN A 223 -5.95 -18.24 -10.11
N ARG A 224 -5.67 -17.34 -11.03
CA ARG A 224 -6.60 -16.88 -12.06
C ARG A 224 -5.93 -17.10 -13.41
N TYR A 225 -6.67 -17.59 -14.37
CA TYR A 225 -6.18 -17.92 -15.70
C TYR A 225 -6.83 -17.00 -16.72
N PHE A 226 -6.05 -16.09 -17.28
CA PHE A 226 -6.51 -15.07 -18.22
C PHE A 226 -6.12 -15.45 -19.64
N ASN A 227 -7.11 -15.63 -20.49
CA ASN A 227 -6.91 -15.92 -21.90
C ASN A 227 -7.30 -14.68 -22.70
N TYR A 228 -6.31 -13.87 -23.07
CA TYR A 228 -6.53 -12.65 -23.83
C TYR A 228 -6.63 -12.94 -25.32
N ILE A 229 -7.59 -12.29 -25.99
CA ILE A 229 -7.84 -12.44 -27.41
C ILE A 229 -7.45 -11.15 -28.12
N TYR A 230 -6.43 -11.21 -28.98
CA TYR A 230 -6.05 -10.09 -29.81
C TYR A 230 -6.79 -10.14 -31.14
N VAL A 231 -7.75 -9.26 -31.32
CA VAL A 231 -8.54 -9.12 -32.55
C VAL A 231 -8.02 -7.94 -33.35
N ARG A 232 -7.58 -8.15 -34.58
CA ARG A 232 -7.13 -7.10 -35.48
C ARG A 232 -8.17 -6.83 -36.57
N ALA A 233 -8.67 -5.61 -36.62
CA ALA A 233 -9.60 -5.12 -37.64
C ALA A 233 -8.92 -3.96 -38.41
N GLY A 234 -8.17 -4.28 -39.44
CA GLY A 234 -7.36 -3.30 -40.18
C GLY A 234 -6.27 -2.67 -39.32
N ALA A 235 -6.36 -1.38 -39.03
CA ALA A 235 -5.46 -0.63 -38.16
C ALA A 235 -5.94 -0.57 -36.70
N TYR A 236 -7.06 -1.18 -36.37
CA TYR A 236 -7.72 -1.13 -35.05
C TYR A 236 -7.65 -2.46 -34.34
N THR A 237 -7.80 -2.40 -33.01
CA THR A 237 -8.04 -3.57 -32.14
C THR A 237 -9.17 -3.26 -31.18
N PHE A 238 -9.79 -4.31 -30.64
CA PHE A 238 -10.85 -4.15 -29.64
C PHE A 238 -10.23 -4.12 -28.26
N ILE A 239 -10.73 -3.22 -27.41
CA ILE A 239 -10.41 -3.13 -25.99
C ILE A 239 -11.71 -3.03 -25.19
N ASN A 240 -11.75 -3.70 -24.06
CA ASN A 240 -12.86 -3.67 -23.12
C ASN A 240 -12.47 -2.91 -21.86
N LYS A 241 -13.41 -2.14 -21.29
CA LYS A 241 -13.24 -1.57 -19.98
C LYS A 241 -13.68 -2.58 -18.92
N ARG A 242 -12.79 -2.90 -17.98
CA ARG A 242 -13.13 -3.78 -16.83
C ARG A 242 -14.16 -3.11 -15.94
N THR A 243 -15.34 -3.71 -15.81
CA THR A 243 -16.44 -3.19 -14.97
C THR A 243 -16.64 -4.01 -13.70
N ALA A 244 -16.14 -5.26 -13.68
CA ALA A 244 -16.21 -6.13 -12.51
C ALA A 244 -15.53 -5.50 -11.29
N ASP A 245 -15.97 -5.86 -10.11
CA ASP A 245 -15.40 -5.37 -8.86
C ASP A 245 -14.14 -6.19 -8.51
N ASP A 246 -13.03 -5.76 -9.11
CA ASP A 246 -11.72 -6.35 -8.88
C ASP A 246 -10.64 -5.24 -8.82
N ILE A 247 -9.41 -5.61 -8.51
CA ILE A 247 -8.29 -4.67 -8.35
C ILE A 247 -7.93 -3.90 -9.62
N TRP A 248 -8.37 -4.38 -10.79
CA TRP A 248 -8.17 -3.74 -12.09
C TRP A 248 -9.42 -3.04 -12.62
N LYS A 249 -10.46 -2.86 -11.81
CA LYS A 249 -11.68 -2.14 -12.18
C LYS A 249 -11.36 -0.81 -12.84
N ASN A 250 -12.06 -0.53 -13.95
CA ASN A 250 -11.90 0.65 -14.81
C ASN A 250 -10.61 0.73 -15.63
N LEU A 251 -9.75 -0.27 -15.61
CA LEU A 251 -8.68 -0.39 -16.59
C LEU A 251 -9.22 -0.96 -17.92
N PHE A 252 -8.48 -0.71 -18.99
CA PHE A 252 -8.77 -1.27 -20.31
C PHE A 252 -7.91 -2.50 -20.55
N GLU A 253 -8.49 -3.49 -21.21
CA GLU A 253 -7.82 -4.74 -21.57
C GLU A 253 -8.31 -5.23 -22.93
N LEU A 254 -7.57 -6.15 -23.53
CA LEU A 254 -8.06 -6.93 -24.67
C LEU A 254 -9.26 -7.79 -24.24
N PRO A 255 -10.13 -8.21 -25.18
CA PRO A 255 -11.15 -9.20 -24.87
C PRO A 255 -10.57 -10.40 -24.12
N LEU A 256 -11.20 -10.76 -23.00
CA LEU A 256 -10.70 -11.73 -22.05
C LEU A 256 -11.74 -12.82 -21.79
N ILE A 257 -11.31 -14.07 -21.83
CA ILE A 257 -12.04 -15.21 -21.27
C ILE A 257 -11.26 -15.69 -20.06
N GLU A 258 -11.83 -15.55 -18.86
CA GLU A 258 -11.23 -16.03 -17.61
C GLU A 258 -11.70 -17.47 -17.35
N THR A 259 -10.75 -18.36 -17.05
CA THR A 259 -11.05 -19.78 -16.78
C THR A 259 -10.60 -20.17 -15.37
N SER A 260 -11.19 -21.24 -14.84
CA SER A 260 -10.84 -21.77 -13.52
C SER A 260 -9.57 -22.61 -13.49
N VAL A 261 -9.10 -23.04 -14.68
CA VAL A 261 -7.90 -23.86 -14.88
C VAL A 261 -7.11 -23.34 -16.09
N ALA A 262 -5.84 -23.68 -16.15
CA ALA A 262 -5.04 -23.47 -17.36
C ALA A 262 -5.59 -24.36 -18.48
N LEU A 263 -5.73 -23.79 -19.66
CA LEU A 263 -6.19 -24.52 -20.86
C LEU A 263 -5.07 -24.60 -21.87
N SER A 264 -5.04 -25.69 -22.64
CA SER A 264 -4.29 -25.76 -23.88
C SER A 264 -4.96 -24.87 -24.95
N GLU A 265 -4.25 -24.58 -26.05
CA GLU A 265 -4.81 -23.81 -27.17
C GLU A 265 -6.04 -24.52 -27.77
N GLU A 266 -6.01 -25.83 -27.91
CA GLU A 266 -7.10 -26.62 -28.46
C GLU A 266 -8.34 -26.55 -27.58
N GLU A 267 -8.17 -26.68 -26.24
CA GLU A 267 -9.26 -26.57 -25.28
C GLU A 267 -9.85 -25.15 -25.27
N PHE A 268 -8.98 -24.13 -25.37
CA PHE A 268 -9.44 -22.74 -25.42
C PHE A 268 -10.25 -22.44 -26.69
N LEU A 269 -9.80 -22.88 -27.85
CA LEU A 269 -10.51 -22.72 -29.14
C LEU A 269 -11.83 -23.49 -29.18
N ALA A 270 -11.99 -24.51 -28.35
CA ALA A 270 -13.23 -25.28 -28.22
C ALA A 270 -14.28 -24.62 -27.32
N LEU A 271 -13.90 -23.61 -26.54
CA LEU A 271 -14.84 -22.92 -25.63
C LEU A 271 -16.01 -22.29 -26.40
N PRO A 272 -17.25 -22.46 -25.91
CA PRO A 272 -18.41 -21.80 -26.51
C PRO A 272 -18.27 -20.29 -26.59
N GLU A 273 -17.75 -19.64 -25.52
CA GLU A 273 -17.56 -18.21 -25.40
C GLU A 273 -16.57 -17.70 -26.47
N PHE A 274 -15.49 -18.45 -26.73
CA PHE A 274 -14.56 -18.13 -27.79
C PHE A 274 -15.19 -18.22 -29.16
N ARG A 275 -15.93 -19.29 -29.42
CA ARG A 275 -16.64 -19.51 -30.68
C ARG A 275 -17.70 -18.44 -30.96
N GLU A 276 -18.44 -18.01 -29.95
CA GLU A 276 -19.42 -16.92 -30.05
C GLU A 276 -18.73 -15.61 -30.42
N LEU A 277 -17.63 -15.26 -29.73
CA LEU A 277 -16.87 -14.03 -29.98
C LEU A 277 -16.29 -13.98 -31.40
N VAL A 278 -15.90 -15.13 -31.97
CA VAL A 278 -15.31 -15.22 -33.31
C VAL A 278 -16.38 -15.42 -34.39
N ALA A 279 -17.57 -15.91 -34.07
CA ALA A 279 -18.64 -16.16 -35.04
C ALA A 279 -19.24 -14.85 -35.60
N GLU A 280 -19.17 -13.76 -34.85
CA GLU A 280 -19.64 -12.43 -35.31
C GLU A 280 -18.70 -11.80 -36.36
N ASP A 281 -17.43 -12.30 -36.51
CA ASP A 281 -16.49 -11.76 -37.50
C ASP A 281 -15.87 -12.85 -38.37
N ARG A 282 -16.61 -13.31 -39.36
CA ARG A 282 -16.18 -14.36 -40.29
C ARG A 282 -15.12 -13.94 -41.31
N LYS A 283 -14.55 -12.73 -41.26
CA LYS A 283 -13.68 -12.24 -42.35
C LYS A 283 -12.22 -11.95 -42.06
N SER A 284 -11.75 -11.89 -40.81
CA SER A 284 -10.29 -11.80 -40.57
C SER A 284 -9.88 -12.12 -39.13
N THR A 285 -9.61 -13.34 -38.77
CA THR A 285 -8.96 -13.70 -37.51
C THR A 285 -7.63 -14.37 -37.77
N ARG A 286 -6.51 -13.70 -37.49
CA ARG A 286 -5.23 -14.34 -37.22
C ARG A 286 -5.02 -14.33 -35.71
N LEU A 287 -5.04 -15.52 -35.13
CA LEU A 287 -4.65 -15.74 -33.74
C LEU A 287 -3.12 -15.78 -33.66
N ASN A 288 -2.56 -14.90 -32.83
CA ASN A 288 -1.20 -15.07 -32.32
C ASN A 288 -1.33 -15.55 -30.87
N SER A 289 -1.17 -16.88 -30.71
CA SER A 289 -1.04 -17.48 -29.38
C SER A 289 0.38 -17.31 -28.87
N SER A 290 0.63 -16.34 -28.04
CA SER A 290 1.84 -16.33 -27.25
C SER A 290 1.57 -15.51 -25.97
N HIS A 291 1.83 -16.16 -24.87
CA HIS A 291 1.86 -15.75 -23.47
C HIS A 291 0.63 -16.12 -22.65
N ILE A 292 0.70 -17.34 -22.09
CA ILE A 292 0.02 -17.66 -20.84
C ILE A 292 0.88 -17.04 -19.73
N GLU A 293 0.46 -15.94 -19.17
CA GLU A 293 1.11 -15.35 -17.99
C GLU A 293 0.42 -15.88 -16.73
N GLU A 294 1.13 -16.71 -15.97
CA GLU A 294 0.71 -17.12 -14.63
C GLU A 294 0.88 -15.94 -13.66
N SER A 295 -0.18 -15.23 -13.37
CA SER A 295 -0.17 -14.17 -12.36
C SER A 295 -0.48 -14.75 -10.99
N ARG A 296 0.53 -14.86 -10.12
CA ARG A 296 0.36 -15.16 -8.69
C ARG A 296 0.08 -13.89 -7.92
N MET A 297 -1.15 -13.72 -7.45
CA MET A 297 -1.52 -12.56 -6.65
C MET A 297 -1.80 -12.92 -5.21
N PRO A 298 -1.29 -12.10 -4.25
CA PRO A 298 -1.78 -12.16 -2.89
C PRO A 298 -3.20 -11.60 -2.83
N SER A 299 -4.14 -12.33 -2.23
CA SER A 299 -5.45 -11.77 -1.91
C SER A 299 -5.26 -10.64 -0.91
N SER A 300 -5.76 -9.45 -1.23
CA SER A 300 -5.79 -8.29 -0.34
C SER A 300 -6.51 -8.63 0.97
N ALA A 301 -5.86 -8.43 2.09
CA ALA A 301 -6.47 -8.26 3.38
C ALA A 301 -6.77 -6.77 3.60
#